data_4f676967ad803678afb97727f1e8571b
#
_entry.id   4f676967ad803678afb97727f1e8571b
#
_cell.length_a   1.000
_cell.length_b   1.000
_cell.length_c   1.000
_cell.angle_alpha   90.00
_cell.angle_beta   90.00
_cell.angle_gamma   90.00
#
_symmetry.space_group_name_H-M   'P 1'
#
loop_
_entity.id
_entity.type
_entity.pdbx_description
1 polymer ?
#
loop_
_entity_poly.entity_id
_entity_poly.type
_entity_poly.pdbx_seq_one_letter_code
_entity_poly.pdbx_strand_id
1 'polypeptide(L)'
;MAEKWVYHTPEGFSDLILMSDGEVLTGLWFEDSKDAKKYRKDCRKVKTSVIEETIQWLELYFSGEKPDFTPAYRIDGLTEFRKEVIEIMKEIPYGETITYGEIAKTIAARRGIEKMSAQAVGGAVGWNPISIIIPCHRVMGANNAITGYGGGIENKIGLLRLEKVLD
;
A
#
# COMPACT_ATOMS: atom_id res chain seq x y z
N MET A 1 5.39 23.24 -0.84
CA MET A 1 5.82 22.41 -1.97
C MET A 1 6.00 20.97 -1.51
N ALA A 2 5.49 20.02 -2.27
CA ALA A 2 5.67 18.61 -1.95
C ALA A 2 7.13 18.20 -2.08
N GLU A 3 7.55 17.28 -1.24
CA GLU A 3 8.90 16.74 -1.23
C GLU A 3 8.89 15.31 -1.75
N LYS A 4 9.91 14.95 -2.50
CA LYS A 4 10.00 13.66 -3.17
C LYS A 4 11.36 13.02 -2.94
N TRP A 5 11.34 11.71 -2.76
CA TRP A 5 12.54 10.90 -2.69
C TRP A 5 12.35 9.58 -3.43
N VAL A 6 13.37 9.11 -4.12
CA VAL A 6 13.34 7.79 -4.77
C VAL A 6 14.14 6.82 -3.91
N TYR A 7 13.49 5.74 -3.48
CA TYR A 7 14.12 4.67 -2.72
C TYR A 7 14.47 3.53 -3.68
N HIS A 8 15.73 3.16 -3.71
CA HIS A 8 16.22 2.05 -4.53
C HIS A 8 15.99 0.72 -3.79
N THR A 9 15.04 -0.04 -4.28
CA THR A 9 14.65 -1.33 -3.72
C THR A 9 15.71 -2.40 -4.03
N PRO A 10 15.66 -3.55 -3.33
CA PRO A 10 16.48 -4.70 -3.71
C PRO A 10 16.15 -5.20 -5.12
N GLU A 11 17.06 -5.96 -5.69
CA GLU A 11 16.87 -6.57 -7.01
C GLU A 11 15.57 -7.38 -7.04
N GLY A 12 14.83 -7.27 -8.13
CA GLY A 12 13.54 -7.92 -8.33
C GLY A 12 12.33 -7.05 -8.10
N PHE A 13 12.53 -5.82 -7.62
CA PHE A 13 11.47 -4.84 -7.41
C PHE A 13 11.71 -3.57 -8.19
N SER A 14 10.63 -2.92 -8.60
CA SER A 14 10.72 -1.53 -9.08
C SER A 14 11.07 -0.61 -7.92
N ASP A 15 11.70 0.52 -8.19
CA ASP A 15 11.99 1.50 -7.16
C ASP A 15 10.72 2.13 -6.60
N LEU A 16 10.80 2.68 -5.41
CA LEU A 16 9.69 3.32 -4.73
C LEU A 16 9.85 4.83 -4.73
N ILE A 17 8.73 5.51 -4.90
CA ILE A 17 8.65 6.98 -4.81
C ILE A 17 8.00 7.33 -3.48
N LEU A 18 8.70 8.12 -2.69
CA LEU A 18 8.23 8.62 -1.39
C LEU A 18 7.88 10.10 -1.55
N MET A 19 6.70 10.46 -1.08
CA MET A 19 6.22 11.84 -1.08
C MET A 19 5.91 12.29 0.34
N SER A 20 6.26 13.54 0.66
CA SER A 20 5.90 14.13 1.95
C SER A 20 5.54 15.60 1.80
N ASP A 21 4.91 16.16 2.82
CA ASP A 21 4.64 17.60 2.91
C ASP A 21 5.66 18.32 3.81
N GLY A 22 6.70 17.59 4.24
CA GLY A 22 7.72 18.07 5.19
C GLY A 22 7.51 17.54 6.60
N GLU A 23 6.31 17.12 6.95
CA GLU A 23 5.97 16.61 8.29
C GLU A 23 5.52 15.16 8.27
N VAL A 24 4.69 14.79 7.30
CA VAL A 24 4.13 13.44 7.18
C VAL A 24 4.31 12.91 5.77
N LEU A 25 4.28 11.58 5.66
CA LEU A 25 4.29 10.90 4.37
C LEU A 25 2.90 11.10 3.72
N THR A 26 2.88 11.53 2.46
CA THR A 26 1.65 11.75 1.70
C THR A 26 1.48 10.77 0.55
N GLY A 27 2.53 10.02 0.25
CA GLY A 27 2.49 9.00 -0.80
C GLY A 27 3.68 8.06 -0.73
N LEU A 28 3.42 6.82 -1.12
CA LEU A 28 4.44 5.78 -1.26
C LEU A 28 3.98 4.83 -2.36
N TRP A 29 4.64 4.87 -3.51
CA TRP A 29 4.26 4.07 -4.68
C TRP A 29 5.46 3.44 -5.35
N PHE A 30 5.25 2.29 -5.99
CA PHE A 30 6.22 1.82 -6.97
C PHE A 30 6.23 2.77 -8.16
N GLU A 31 7.40 3.03 -8.72
CA GLU A 31 7.57 4.00 -9.81
C GLU A 31 6.75 3.67 -11.08
N ASP A 32 6.42 2.39 -11.26
CA ASP A 32 5.64 1.92 -12.40
C ASP A 32 4.14 2.14 -12.21
N SER A 33 3.69 2.54 -11.02
CA SER A 33 2.28 2.74 -10.76
C SER A 33 1.76 3.97 -11.51
N LYS A 34 0.48 3.94 -11.89
CA LYS A 34 -0.18 5.08 -12.55
C LYS A 34 -0.16 6.33 -11.67
N ASP A 35 -0.25 6.15 -10.36
CA ASP A 35 -0.30 7.26 -9.42
C ASP A 35 1.04 7.96 -9.28
N ALA A 36 2.14 7.24 -9.42
CA ALA A 36 3.47 7.82 -9.37
C ALA A 36 3.70 8.87 -10.47
N LYS A 37 3.04 8.71 -11.62
CA LYS A 37 3.17 9.63 -12.75
C LYS A 37 2.51 10.98 -12.49
N LYS A 38 1.50 11.04 -11.63
CA LYS A 38 0.76 12.26 -11.32
C LYS A 38 1.61 13.29 -10.58
N TYR A 39 2.65 12.86 -9.88
CA TYR A 39 3.42 13.69 -8.96
C TYR A 39 4.82 14.03 -9.46
N ARG A 40 5.02 14.01 -10.78
CA ARG A 40 6.33 14.32 -11.38
C ARG A 40 6.64 15.81 -11.46
N LYS A 41 5.63 16.68 -11.27
CA LYS A 41 5.80 18.13 -11.41
C LYS A 41 5.83 18.79 -10.04
N ASP A 42 6.68 19.81 -9.93
CA ASP A 42 6.73 20.71 -8.79
C ASP A 42 7.04 20.06 -7.44
N CYS A 43 7.95 19.08 -7.44
CA CYS A 43 8.41 18.44 -6.21
C CYS A 43 9.85 18.80 -5.93
N ARG A 44 10.15 19.11 -4.68
CA ARG A 44 11.50 19.35 -4.21
C ARG A 44 12.13 18.02 -3.78
N LYS A 45 13.32 17.73 -4.27
CA LYS A 45 14.04 16.52 -3.90
C LYS A 45 14.77 16.74 -2.59
N VAL A 46 14.11 16.39 -1.48
CA VAL A 46 14.64 16.61 -0.12
C VAL A 46 14.39 15.36 0.72
N LYS A 47 15.37 15.04 1.56
CA LYS A 47 15.31 13.93 2.48
C LYS A 47 14.99 14.45 3.89
N THR A 48 13.70 14.58 4.19
CA THR A 48 13.21 15.04 5.49
C THR A 48 13.23 13.91 6.52
N SER A 49 12.96 14.25 7.79
CA SER A 49 12.92 13.26 8.88
C SER A 49 11.92 12.14 8.62
N VAL A 50 10.73 12.45 8.09
CA VAL A 50 9.73 11.42 7.79
C VAL A 50 10.14 10.56 6.61
N ILE A 51 10.84 11.13 5.62
CA ILE A 51 11.40 10.35 4.51
C ILE A 51 12.48 9.40 5.04
N GLU A 52 13.37 9.87 5.91
CA GLU A 52 14.40 9.02 6.52
C GLU A 52 13.80 7.89 7.36
N GLU A 53 12.78 8.19 8.14
CA GLU A 53 12.06 7.19 8.93
C GLU A 53 11.40 6.14 8.02
N THR A 54 10.81 6.58 6.92
CA THR A 54 10.20 5.68 5.93
C THR A 54 11.27 4.79 5.27
N ILE A 55 12.43 5.34 4.96
CA ILE A 55 13.56 4.56 4.41
C ILE A 55 13.97 3.47 5.41
N GLN A 56 14.11 3.81 6.69
CA GLN A 56 14.44 2.82 7.73
C GLN A 56 13.38 1.71 7.80
N TRP A 57 12.11 2.08 7.72
CA TRP A 57 11.01 1.12 7.70
C TRP A 57 11.14 0.17 6.50
N LEU A 58 11.41 0.72 5.32
CA LEU A 58 11.56 -0.07 4.09
C LEU A 58 12.78 -0.98 4.15
N GLU A 59 13.90 -0.50 4.69
CA GLU A 59 15.11 -1.31 4.84
C GLU A 59 14.86 -2.53 5.74
N LEU A 60 14.17 -2.33 6.86
CA LEU A 60 13.76 -3.43 7.75
C LEU A 60 12.82 -4.38 7.02
N TYR A 61 11.80 -3.86 6.37
CA TYR A 61 10.82 -4.67 5.65
C TYR A 61 11.47 -5.53 4.58
N PHE A 62 12.30 -4.94 3.71
CA PHE A 62 12.96 -5.68 2.63
C PHE A 62 14.05 -6.62 3.13
N SER A 63 14.51 -6.49 4.37
CA SER A 63 15.42 -7.46 4.98
C SER A 63 14.69 -8.68 5.54
N GLY A 64 13.35 -8.69 5.47
CA GLY A 64 12.52 -9.79 5.97
C GLY A 64 12.06 -9.61 7.40
N GLU A 65 12.29 -8.44 7.98
CA GLU A 65 11.85 -8.12 9.33
C GLU A 65 10.48 -7.44 9.34
N LYS A 66 9.80 -7.50 10.47
CA LYS A 66 8.55 -6.77 10.69
C LYS A 66 8.88 -5.48 11.42
N PRO A 67 8.79 -4.31 10.76
CA PRO A 67 9.02 -3.04 11.47
C PRO A 67 8.01 -2.88 12.62
N ASP A 68 8.48 -2.43 13.77
CA ASP A 68 7.65 -2.23 14.96
C ASP A 68 7.16 -0.79 15.12
N PHE A 69 7.37 0.04 14.13
CA PHE A 69 6.95 1.43 14.08
C PHE A 69 6.29 1.72 12.74
N THR A 70 5.52 2.80 12.66
CA THR A 70 4.87 3.24 11.43
C THR A 70 5.18 4.70 11.20
N PRO A 71 5.78 5.09 10.07
CA PRO A 71 5.96 6.50 9.75
C PRO A 71 4.62 7.24 9.72
N ALA A 72 4.60 8.47 10.20
CA ALA A 72 3.38 9.27 10.18
C ALA A 72 2.97 9.54 8.73
N TYR A 73 1.70 9.36 8.40
CA TYR A 73 1.18 9.62 7.07
C TYR A 73 -0.18 10.30 7.12
N ARG A 74 -0.53 10.94 6.01
CA ARG A 74 -1.85 11.52 5.78
C ARG A 74 -2.34 11.05 4.41
N ILE A 75 -3.62 10.72 4.34
CA ILE A 75 -4.26 10.31 3.09
C ILE A 75 -5.25 11.38 2.67
N ASP A 76 -4.97 12.05 1.55
CA ASP A 76 -5.86 13.03 0.96
C ASP A 76 -6.88 12.34 0.04
N GLY A 77 -8.08 12.90 -0.05
CA GLY A 77 -9.15 12.33 -0.89
C GLY A 77 -9.84 11.11 -0.31
N LEU A 78 -9.77 10.95 1.01
CA LEU A 78 -10.32 9.78 1.71
C LEU A 78 -11.85 9.89 1.82
N THR A 79 -12.57 9.00 1.11
CA THR A 79 -14.03 8.86 1.25
C THR A 79 -14.32 7.91 2.41
N GLU A 80 -15.57 7.91 2.90
CA GLU A 80 -15.97 6.99 3.98
C GLU A 80 -15.74 5.53 3.59
N PHE A 81 -16.05 5.17 2.35
CA PHE A 81 -15.85 3.82 1.86
C PHE A 81 -14.36 3.45 1.78
N ARG A 82 -13.53 4.34 1.24
CA ARG A 82 -12.08 4.12 1.20
C ARG A 82 -11.50 3.97 2.60
N LYS A 83 -11.99 4.78 3.54
CA LYS A 83 -11.57 4.70 4.94
C LYS A 83 -11.89 3.33 5.53
N GLU A 84 -13.10 2.82 5.31
CA GLU A 84 -13.49 1.50 5.79
C GLU A 84 -12.57 0.40 5.25
N VAL A 85 -12.30 0.44 3.94
CA VAL A 85 -11.43 -0.55 3.29
C VAL A 85 -9.99 -0.45 3.83
N ILE A 86 -9.47 0.76 3.97
CA ILE A 86 -8.11 0.98 4.48
C ILE A 86 -7.98 0.48 5.92
N GLU A 87 -8.96 0.75 6.78
CA GLU A 87 -8.93 0.28 8.15
C GLU A 87 -8.89 -1.25 8.24
N ILE A 88 -9.61 -1.94 7.36
CA ILE A 88 -9.57 -3.39 7.28
C ILE A 88 -8.20 -3.88 6.78
N MET A 89 -7.65 -3.24 5.73
CA MET A 89 -6.34 -3.62 5.20
C MET A 89 -5.22 -3.45 6.22
N LYS A 90 -5.28 -2.40 7.03
CA LYS A 90 -4.25 -2.14 8.07
C LYS A 90 -4.17 -3.26 9.09
N GLU A 91 -5.21 -4.03 9.28
CA GLU A 91 -5.26 -5.13 10.22
C GLU A 91 -4.78 -6.46 9.66
N ILE A 92 -4.48 -6.54 8.36
CA ILE A 92 -3.97 -7.79 7.76
C ILE A 92 -2.53 -8.00 8.23
N PRO A 93 -2.26 -9.07 9.00
CA PRO A 93 -0.91 -9.29 9.52
C PRO A 93 0.11 -9.61 8.43
N TYR A 94 1.37 -9.35 8.74
CA TYR A 94 2.49 -9.77 7.91
C TYR A 94 2.43 -11.30 7.68
N GLY A 95 2.58 -11.70 6.42
CA GLY A 95 2.56 -13.11 6.05
C GLY A 95 1.15 -13.70 5.91
N GLU A 96 0.11 -12.89 6.03
CA GLU A 96 -1.27 -13.33 5.87
C GLU A 96 -1.96 -12.56 4.75
N THR A 97 -3.03 -13.14 4.21
CA THR A 97 -3.81 -12.54 3.14
C THR A 97 -5.30 -12.65 3.42
N ILE A 98 -6.06 -11.75 2.83
CA ILE A 98 -7.53 -11.87 2.77
C ILE A 98 -7.97 -11.61 1.34
N THR A 99 -9.22 -11.94 1.02
CA THR A 99 -9.77 -11.73 -0.31
C THR A 99 -10.60 -10.45 -0.38
N TYR A 100 -10.78 -9.91 -1.58
CA TYR A 100 -11.72 -8.79 -1.81
C TYR A 100 -13.12 -9.15 -1.32
N GLY A 101 -13.55 -10.41 -1.53
CA GLY A 101 -14.86 -10.88 -1.08
C GLY A 101 -14.99 -10.88 0.44
N GLU A 102 -13.93 -11.23 1.16
CA GLU A 102 -13.92 -11.20 2.63
C GLU A 102 -14.04 -9.78 3.16
N ILE A 103 -13.35 -8.83 2.53
CA ILE A 103 -13.49 -7.40 2.89
C ILE A 103 -14.92 -6.94 2.63
N ALA A 104 -15.49 -7.31 1.47
CA ALA A 104 -16.86 -6.95 1.11
C ALA A 104 -17.86 -7.50 2.13
N LYS A 105 -17.69 -8.75 2.57
CA LYS A 105 -18.55 -9.35 3.59
C LYS A 105 -18.46 -8.63 4.93
N THR A 106 -17.26 -8.24 5.33
CA THR A 106 -17.03 -7.50 6.57
C THR A 106 -17.76 -6.15 6.54
N ILE A 107 -17.65 -5.42 5.44
CA ILE A 107 -18.31 -4.12 5.28
C ILE A 107 -19.82 -4.28 5.27
N ALA A 108 -20.34 -5.28 4.52
CA ALA A 108 -21.77 -5.56 4.46
C ALA A 108 -22.34 -5.85 5.86
N ALA A 109 -21.64 -6.68 6.63
CA ALA A 109 -22.04 -7.00 8.01
C ALA A 109 -22.05 -5.77 8.91
N ARG A 110 -21.02 -4.92 8.82
CA ARG A 110 -20.92 -3.70 9.63
C ARG A 110 -22.02 -2.69 9.29
N ARG A 111 -22.42 -2.63 8.02
CA ARG A 111 -23.47 -1.71 7.55
C ARG A 111 -24.88 -2.28 7.68
N GLY A 112 -25.01 -3.56 8.04
CA GLY A 112 -26.30 -4.22 8.11
C GLY A 112 -26.99 -4.38 6.75
N ILE A 113 -26.21 -4.49 5.67
CA ILE A 113 -26.72 -4.72 4.32
C ILE A 113 -26.43 -6.15 3.88
N GLU A 114 -27.21 -6.64 2.94
CA GLU A 114 -27.13 -8.04 2.49
C GLU A 114 -25.84 -8.31 1.71
N LYS A 115 -25.41 -7.36 0.87
CA LYS A 115 -24.28 -7.59 -0.02
C LYS A 115 -23.52 -6.31 -0.32
N MET A 116 -22.20 -6.41 -0.39
CA MET A 116 -21.31 -5.36 -0.85
C MET A 116 -20.52 -5.87 -2.06
N SER A 117 -20.32 -5.00 -3.05
CA SER A 117 -19.59 -5.34 -4.27
C SER A 117 -18.10 -5.56 -4.01
N ALA A 118 -17.59 -6.75 -4.34
CA ALA A 118 -16.16 -7.05 -4.30
C ALA A 118 -15.38 -6.18 -5.31
N GLN A 119 -16.01 -5.83 -6.43
CA GLN A 119 -15.41 -4.94 -7.42
C GLN A 119 -15.20 -3.52 -6.87
N ALA A 120 -16.17 -2.99 -6.13
CA ALA A 120 -16.04 -1.70 -5.47
C ALA A 120 -14.92 -1.72 -4.42
N VAL A 121 -14.82 -2.81 -3.67
CA VAL A 121 -13.71 -3.03 -2.71
C VAL A 121 -12.38 -3.03 -3.46
N GLY A 122 -12.29 -3.74 -4.59
CA GLY A 122 -11.08 -3.78 -5.41
C GLY A 122 -10.62 -2.39 -5.85
N GLY A 123 -11.57 -1.54 -6.24
CA GLY A 123 -11.26 -0.15 -6.60
C GLY A 123 -10.68 0.65 -5.43
N ALA A 124 -11.25 0.48 -4.24
CA ALA A 124 -10.75 1.15 -3.03
C ALA A 124 -9.38 0.62 -2.59
N VAL A 125 -9.16 -0.69 -2.68
CA VAL A 125 -7.85 -1.32 -2.39
C VAL A 125 -6.78 -0.76 -3.33
N GLY A 126 -7.07 -0.72 -4.64
CA GLY A 126 -6.14 -0.22 -5.64
C GLY A 126 -5.87 1.29 -5.54
N TRP A 127 -6.75 2.04 -4.90
CA TRP A 127 -6.57 3.47 -4.70
C TRP A 127 -5.55 3.81 -3.61
N ASN A 128 -5.17 2.86 -2.78
CA ASN A 128 -4.26 3.06 -1.64
C ASN A 128 -3.01 3.89 -2.01
N PRO A 129 -2.82 5.07 -1.41
CA PRO A 129 -1.66 5.92 -1.73
C PRO A 129 -0.41 5.61 -0.91
N ILE A 130 -0.48 4.69 0.06
CA ILE A 130 0.62 4.33 0.96
C ILE A 130 0.90 2.82 0.83
N SER A 131 1.47 2.44 -0.30
CA SER A 131 1.76 1.03 -0.59
C SER A 131 2.69 0.40 0.44
N ILE A 132 2.58 -0.88 0.64
CA ILE A 132 3.38 -1.71 1.55
C ILE A 132 3.07 -1.44 3.03
N ILE A 133 3.17 -0.20 3.50
CA ILE A 133 2.84 0.17 4.89
C ILE A 133 1.37 -0.12 5.15
N ILE A 134 0.48 0.30 4.23
CA ILE A 134 -0.90 -0.16 4.19
C ILE A 134 -0.93 -1.31 3.17
N PRO A 135 -1.11 -2.55 3.63
CA PRO A 135 -0.73 -3.72 2.84
C PRO A 135 -1.76 -4.15 1.79
N CYS A 136 -2.00 -3.32 0.78
CA CYS A 136 -2.90 -3.69 -0.31
C CYS A 136 -2.43 -4.92 -1.10
N HIS A 137 -1.14 -5.24 -1.06
CA HIS A 137 -0.60 -6.46 -1.68
C HIS A 137 -1.05 -7.74 -0.99
N ARG A 138 -1.59 -7.66 0.24
CA ARG A 138 -2.13 -8.81 0.99
C ARG A 138 -3.59 -9.10 0.67
N VAL A 139 -4.18 -8.37 -0.28
CA VAL A 139 -5.56 -8.61 -0.70
C VAL A 139 -5.54 -9.40 -2.00
N MET A 140 -6.23 -10.55 -1.99
CA MET A 140 -6.21 -11.53 -3.08
C MET A 140 -7.59 -11.64 -3.73
N GLY A 141 -7.61 -12.19 -4.95
CA GLY A 141 -8.86 -12.55 -5.60
C GLY A 141 -9.48 -13.82 -5.04
N ALA A 142 -10.60 -14.22 -5.59
CA ALA A 142 -11.28 -15.47 -5.19
C ALA A 142 -10.32 -16.66 -5.30
N ASN A 143 -10.41 -17.58 -4.34
CA ASN A 143 -9.54 -18.76 -4.26
C ASN A 143 -8.04 -18.39 -4.18
N ASN A 144 -7.75 -17.26 -3.54
CA ASN A 144 -6.40 -16.74 -3.38
C ASN A 144 -5.68 -16.48 -4.73
N ALA A 145 -6.44 -16.15 -5.76
CA ALA A 145 -5.86 -15.77 -7.04
C ALA A 145 -5.09 -14.47 -6.92
N ILE A 146 -3.91 -14.41 -7.54
CA ILE A 146 -3.13 -13.18 -7.61
C ILE A 146 -3.71 -12.34 -8.74
N THR A 147 -4.44 -11.30 -8.37
CA THR A 147 -5.07 -10.41 -9.35
C THR A 147 -4.31 -9.09 -9.45
N GLY A 148 -4.75 -8.20 -10.32
CA GLY A 148 -4.10 -6.93 -10.60
C GLY A 148 -3.69 -6.15 -9.37
N TYR A 149 -2.58 -5.47 -9.46
CA TYR A 149 -2.00 -4.64 -8.41
C TYR A 149 -1.53 -3.32 -9.03
N GLY A 150 -1.95 -2.19 -8.44
CA GLY A 150 -1.59 -0.87 -8.97
C GLY A 150 -0.08 -0.65 -9.09
N GLY A 151 0.70 -1.24 -8.20
CA GLY A 151 2.16 -1.19 -8.22
C GLY A 151 2.83 -2.22 -9.13
N GLY A 152 2.07 -3.00 -9.90
CA GLY A 152 2.58 -4.05 -10.78
C GLY A 152 2.50 -5.43 -10.14
N ILE A 153 2.00 -6.40 -10.90
CA ILE A 153 1.77 -7.76 -10.41
C ILE A 153 3.06 -8.45 -9.98
N GLU A 154 4.17 -8.18 -10.67
CA GLU A 154 5.47 -8.76 -10.30
C GLU A 154 5.95 -8.25 -8.96
N ASN A 155 5.73 -6.97 -8.65
CA ASN A 155 6.02 -6.40 -7.35
C ASN A 155 5.16 -7.05 -6.26
N LYS A 156 3.86 -7.27 -6.53
CA LYS A 156 2.96 -7.96 -5.61
C LYS A 156 3.47 -9.38 -5.29
N ILE A 157 3.81 -10.13 -6.33
CA ILE A 157 4.36 -11.48 -6.17
C ILE A 157 5.65 -11.45 -5.34
N GLY A 158 6.54 -10.49 -5.64
CA GLY A 158 7.78 -10.31 -4.88
C GLY A 158 7.55 -10.03 -3.41
N LEU A 159 6.59 -9.15 -3.09
CA LEU A 159 6.23 -8.83 -1.70
C LEU A 159 5.66 -10.06 -0.97
N LEU A 160 4.79 -10.81 -1.63
CA LEU A 160 4.19 -12.01 -1.05
C LEU A 160 5.24 -13.12 -0.82
N ARG A 161 6.24 -13.21 -1.72
CA ARG A 161 7.37 -14.13 -1.52
C ARG A 161 8.24 -13.70 -0.35
N LEU A 162 8.52 -12.41 -0.25
CA LEU A 162 9.29 -11.84 0.85
C LEU A 162 8.63 -12.15 2.19
N GLU A 163 7.31 -12.06 2.25
CA GLU A 163 6.51 -12.36 3.45
C GLU A 163 6.23 -13.86 3.63
N LYS A 164 6.77 -14.71 2.75
CA LYS A 164 6.63 -16.16 2.78
C LYS A 164 5.19 -16.66 2.61
N VAL A 165 4.36 -15.88 1.96
CA VAL A 165 3.02 -16.31 1.54
C VAL A 165 3.12 -17.22 0.32
N LEU A 166 4.06 -16.91 -0.56
CA LEU A 166 4.37 -17.69 -1.76
C LEU A 166 5.79 -18.24 -1.67
N ASP A 167 6.02 -19.35 -2.37
CA ASP A 167 7.35 -19.97 -2.47
C ASP A 167 8.26 -19.23 -3.45
#